data_731a3e9a69df2b68a5a86d5e5a2a04a3
#
_entry.id   731a3e9a69df2b68a5a86d5e5a2a04a3
#
_cell.length_a   1.000
_cell.length_b   1.000
_cell.length_c   1.000
_cell.angle_alpha   90.00
_cell.angle_beta   90.00
_cell.angle_gamma   90.00
#
_symmetry.space_group_name_H-M   'P 1'
#
loop_
_entity.id
_entity.type
_entity.pdbx_description
1 polymer ?
#
loop_
_entity_poly.entity_id
_entity_poly.type
_entity_poly.pdbx_seq_one_letter_code
_entity_poly.pdbx_strand_id
1 'polypeptide(L)'
;MFNFSKKPNAKTRNLYRHGDLLITRINAVPQNAINISSKIIAEGEVSGHKHTLVGQATVRILPGREAGHKIIERVERGHVSINRIPELYFSASEDVKLTHEEHKTLELPRGSYKVTKEREFNPFEDLTTEVLD
;
A
#
# COMPACT_ATOMS: atom_id res chain seq x y z
N MET A 1 6.66 -27.06 -16.31
CA MET A 1 6.97 -26.34 -16.28
C MET A 1 7.05 -25.89 -16.06
N PHE A 2 7.30 -25.63 -15.98
CA PHE A 2 7.69 -24.87 -15.76
C PHE A 2 8.19 -24.29 -15.79
N ASN A 3 8.39 -24.02 -15.71
CA ASN A 3 9.06 -23.20 -15.83
C ASN A 3 9.49 -22.81 -15.59
N PHE A 4 9.76 -22.76 -15.52
CA PHE A 4 10.36 -22.10 -15.36
C PHE A 4 10.83 -21.52 -15.33
N SER A 5 10.57 -22.36 -15.54
CA SER A 5 11.36 -21.68 -15.63
C SER A 5 11.58 -20.36 -15.51
N LYS A 6 11.07 -19.83 -14.99
CA LYS A 6 11.33 -18.50 -14.83
C LYS A 6 12.10 -18.32 -13.67
N LYS A 7 13.29 -18.04 -13.86
CA LYS A 7 14.10 -17.51 -12.90
C LYS A 7 13.48 -16.34 -12.30
N PRO A 8 13.58 -16.10 -11.00
CA PRO A 8 13.31 -14.81 -10.45
C PRO A 8 14.14 -13.86 -11.25
N ASN A 9 13.49 -12.98 -11.89
CA ASN A 9 14.13 -11.95 -12.63
C ASN A 9 15.04 -11.23 -11.68
N ALA A 10 16.27 -11.01 -12.10
CA ALA A 10 17.19 -10.22 -11.29
C ALA A 10 16.64 -8.84 -10.97
N LYS A 11 15.67 -8.38 -11.75
CA LYS A 11 15.03 -7.09 -11.52
C LYS A 11 13.85 -7.15 -10.58
N THR A 12 13.43 -8.33 -10.16
CA THR A 12 12.33 -8.44 -9.20
C THR A 12 12.85 -8.02 -7.86
N ARG A 13 12.22 -7.04 -7.26
CA ARG A 13 12.65 -6.49 -6.00
C ARG A 13 11.72 -6.88 -4.88
N ASN A 14 12.24 -6.83 -3.66
CA ASN A 14 11.42 -7.04 -2.48
C ASN A 14 10.94 -5.73 -1.89
N LEU A 15 11.50 -4.61 -2.31
CA LEU A 15 11.16 -3.30 -1.78
C LEU A 15 11.08 -2.30 -2.92
N TYR A 16 9.98 -1.56 -2.94
CA TYR A 16 9.77 -0.48 -3.90
C TYR A 16 9.44 0.79 -3.15
N ARG A 17 9.79 1.91 -3.73
CA ARG A 17 9.48 3.22 -3.16
C ARG A 17 8.67 4.01 -4.18
N HIS A 18 7.63 4.68 -3.70
CA HIS A 18 6.80 5.55 -4.54
C HIS A 18 6.44 6.77 -3.70
N GLY A 19 7.16 7.87 -3.91
CA GLY A 19 7.04 9.01 -3.02
C GLY A 19 7.49 8.63 -1.62
N ASP A 20 6.63 8.86 -0.64
CA ASP A 20 6.91 8.51 0.75
C ASP A 20 6.40 7.12 1.13
N LEU A 21 5.92 6.37 0.14
CA LEU A 21 5.45 5.01 0.40
C LEU A 21 6.56 4.00 0.21
N LEU A 22 6.60 3.04 1.10
CA LEU A 22 7.43 1.85 0.95
C LEU A 22 6.49 0.68 0.71
N ILE A 23 6.75 -0.05 -0.35
CA ILE A 23 5.93 -1.19 -0.75
C ILE A 23 6.82 -2.41 -0.69
N THR A 24 6.54 -3.25 0.29
CA THR A 24 7.39 -4.41 0.59
C THR A 24 6.71 -5.68 0.10
N ARG A 25 7.42 -6.46 -0.69
CA ARG A 25 6.90 -7.73 -1.15
C ARG A 25 6.88 -8.71 0.02
N ILE A 26 5.77 -9.43 0.16
CA ILE A 26 5.59 -10.40 1.24
C ILE A 26 5.12 -11.71 0.64
N ASN A 27 5.20 -12.78 1.43
CA ASN A 27 4.79 -14.09 0.95
C ASN A 27 3.27 -14.19 0.82
N ALA A 28 2.55 -13.63 1.76
CA ALA A 28 1.10 -13.68 1.74
C ALA A 28 0.52 -12.58 2.61
N VAL A 29 -0.66 -12.10 2.23
CA VAL A 29 -1.40 -11.14 3.04
C VAL A 29 -1.97 -11.89 4.25
N PRO A 30 -1.94 -11.27 5.45
CA PRO A 30 -2.50 -11.93 6.63
C PRO A 30 -3.95 -12.37 6.40
N GLN A 31 -4.28 -13.53 6.90
CA GLN A 31 -5.60 -14.11 6.67
C GLN A 31 -6.73 -13.30 7.30
N ASN A 32 -6.42 -12.60 8.39
CA ASN A 32 -7.41 -11.79 9.07
C ASN A 32 -7.52 -10.37 8.49
N ALA A 33 -6.80 -10.07 7.43
CA ALA A 33 -6.94 -8.79 6.76
C ALA A 33 -8.27 -8.75 6.00
N ILE A 34 -8.88 -7.58 5.95
CA ILE A 34 -10.25 -7.40 5.45
C ILE A 34 -10.19 -6.65 4.14
N ASN A 35 -10.95 -7.11 3.15
CA ASN A 35 -11.00 -6.47 1.83
C ASN A 35 -11.68 -5.12 1.90
N ILE A 36 -11.15 -4.16 1.16
CA ILE A 36 -11.85 -2.90 0.93
C ILE A 36 -11.92 -2.69 -0.59
N SER A 37 -12.89 -1.90 -1.01
CA SER A 37 -13.09 -1.68 -2.45
C SER A 37 -12.23 -0.56 -3.00
N SER A 38 -11.56 0.20 -2.15
CA SER A 38 -10.73 1.30 -2.59
C SER A 38 -9.47 0.82 -3.29
N LYS A 39 -9.08 1.51 -4.35
CA LYS A 39 -7.81 1.30 -5.02
C LYS A 39 -6.79 2.37 -4.61
N ILE A 40 -7.20 3.30 -3.78
CA ILE A 40 -6.31 4.33 -3.25
C ILE A 40 -5.61 3.74 -2.04
N ILE A 41 -4.29 3.71 -2.05
CA ILE A 41 -3.53 3.11 -0.95
C ILE A 41 -2.85 4.18 -0.08
N ALA A 42 -2.86 5.43 -0.50
CA ALA A 42 -2.39 6.54 0.34
C ALA A 42 -2.79 7.85 -0.30
N GLU A 43 -2.92 8.88 0.53
CA GLU A 43 -3.21 10.23 0.07
C GLU A 43 -2.28 11.20 0.77
N GLY A 44 -1.88 12.25 0.07
CA GLY A 44 -1.12 13.33 0.67
C GLY A 44 -2.05 14.17 1.54
N GLU A 45 -1.62 14.46 2.76
CA GLU A 45 -2.48 15.18 3.71
C GLU A 45 -2.61 16.66 3.35
N VAL A 46 -1.59 17.21 2.71
CA VAL A 46 -1.61 18.62 2.34
C VAL A 46 -2.11 18.80 0.93
N SER A 47 -1.57 18.02 0.00
CA SER A 47 -1.87 18.20 -1.42
C SER A 47 -3.14 17.48 -1.87
N GLY A 48 -3.54 16.43 -1.15
CA GLY A 48 -4.64 15.58 -1.58
C GLY A 48 -4.29 14.65 -2.74
N HIS A 49 -3.04 14.61 -3.16
CA HIS A 49 -2.61 13.72 -4.22
C HIS A 49 -2.70 12.28 -3.76
N LYS A 50 -3.00 11.38 -4.69
CA LYS A 50 -3.34 10.01 -4.34
C LYS A 50 -2.44 9.02 -5.05
N HIS A 51 -2.03 8.00 -4.27
CA HIS A 51 -1.36 6.83 -4.83
C HIS A 51 -2.45 5.81 -5.13
N THR A 52 -2.67 5.53 -6.39
CA THR A 52 -3.78 4.69 -6.83
C THR A 52 -3.28 3.48 -7.59
N LEU A 53 -3.79 2.30 -7.22
CA LEU A 53 -3.48 1.06 -7.95
C LEU A 53 -4.34 0.96 -9.18
N VAL A 54 -3.71 0.58 -10.29
CA VAL A 54 -4.40 0.35 -11.56
C VAL A 54 -4.10 -1.08 -11.99
N GLY A 55 -5.15 -1.87 -12.14
CA GLY A 55 -5.03 -3.27 -12.51
C GLY A 55 -5.78 -4.17 -11.55
N GLN A 56 -5.59 -5.47 -11.72
CA GLN A 56 -6.31 -6.46 -10.91
C GLN A 56 -5.59 -6.64 -9.57
N ALA A 57 -6.10 -5.98 -8.56
CA ALA A 57 -5.55 -6.06 -7.22
C ALA A 57 -6.66 -5.97 -6.18
N THR A 58 -6.45 -6.64 -5.07
CA THR A 58 -7.35 -6.58 -3.93
C THR A 58 -6.63 -5.90 -2.79
N VAL A 59 -7.22 -4.81 -2.28
CA VAL A 59 -6.65 -4.08 -1.15
C VAL A 59 -7.29 -4.59 0.13
N ARG A 60 -6.46 -4.84 1.12
CA ARG A 60 -6.90 -5.38 2.41
C ARG A 60 -6.26 -4.60 3.54
N ILE A 61 -6.96 -4.54 4.65
CA ILE A 61 -6.47 -3.79 5.81
C ILE A 61 -6.59 -4.63 7.07
N LEU A 62 -5.73 -4.32 8.05
CA LEU A 62 -5.92 -4.76 9.42
C LEU A 62 -6.32 -3.52 10.18
N PRO A 63 -7.58 -3.41 10.58
CA PRO A 63 -8.12 -2.16 11.12
C PRO A 63 -7.71 -1.84 12.55
N GLY A 64 -6.91 -2.67 13.16
CA GLY A 64 -6.49 -2.42 14.52
C GLY A 64 -7.60 -2.69 15.51
N ARG A 65 -7.95 -1.67 16.28
CA ARG A 65 -8.93 -1.86 17.35
C ARG A 65 -10.38 -1.71 16.91
N GLU A 66 -10.62 -1.14 15.75
CA GLU A 66 -11.98 -0.96 15.29
C GLU A 66 -12.53 -2.24 14.70
N ALA A 67 -13.84 -2.40 14.82
CA ALA A 67 -14.49 -3.54 14.18
C ALA A 67 -14.39 -3.39 12.66
N GLY A 68 -14.02 -4.49 12.01
CA GLY A 68 -13.73 -4.47 10.58
C GLY A 68 -14.81 -3.84 9.73
N HIS A 69 -16.07 -4.20 9.97
CA HIS A 69 -17.17 -3.66 9.17
C HIS A 69 -17.26 -2.15 9.23
N LYS A 70 -17.07 -1.60 10.42
CA LYS A 70 -17.19 -0.16 10.60
C LYS A 70 -16.07 0.58 9.90
N ILE A 71 -14.84 0.07 9.99
CA ILE A 71 -13.73 0.76 9.36
C ILE A 71 -13.86 0.70 7.84
N ILE A 72 -14.33 -0.43 7.30
CA ILE A 72 -14.55 -0.55 5.88
C ILE A 72 -15.57 0.48 5.40
N GLU A 73 -16.72 0.55 6.05
CA GLU A 73 -17.73 1.52 5.67
C GLU A 73 -17.21 2.94 5.71
N ARG A 74 -16.47 3.27 6.76
CA ARG A 74 -15.98 4.62 6.93
C ARG A 74 -14.93 4.99 5.90
N VAL A 75 -14.06 4.05 5.56
CA VAL A 75 -13.05 4.30 4.53
C VAL A 75 -13.72 4.47 3.17
N GLU A 76 -14.67 3.61 2.85
CA GLU A 76 -15.33 3.67 1.55
C GLU A 76 -16.20 4.90 1.39
N ARG A 77 -16.67 5.46 2.49
CA ARG A 77 -17.43 6.70 2.48
C ARG A 77 -16.57 7.94 2.63
N GLY A 78 -15.27 7.75 2.76
CA GLY A 78 -14.37 8.87 2.90
C GLY A 78 -14.29 9.47 4.30
N HIS A 79 -14.85 8.78 5.29
CA HIS A 79 -14.86 9.28 6.67
C HIS A 79 -13.56 9.04 7.42
N VAL A 80 -12.77 8.09 6.93
CA VAL A 80 -11.49 7.77 7.55
C VAL A 80 -10.41 7.86 6.48
N SER A 81 -9.36 8.59 6.76
CA SER A 81 -8.25 8.68 5.83
C SER A 81 -7.56 7.33 5.71
N ILE A 82 -7.27 6.96 4.48
CA ILE A 82 -6.55 5.71 4.22
C ILE A 82 -5.19 5.73 4.93
N ASN A 83 -4.62 6.91 5.17
CA ASN A 83 -3.33 7.04 5.83
C ASN A 83 -3.38 6.67 7.31
N ARG A 84 -4.57 6.55 7.87
CA ARG A 84 -4.74 6.20 9.28
C ARG A 84 -4.96 4.71 9.50
N ILE A 85 -4.91 3.94 8.42
CA ILE A 85 -5.02 2.49 8.52
C ILE A 85 -3.68 1.96 9.04
N PRO A 86 -3.67 1.23 10.17
CA PRO A 86 -2.40 0.76 10.74
C PRO A 86 -1.61 -0.15 9.82
N GLU A 87 -2.29 -1.05 9.13
CA GLU A 87 -1.60 -1.95 8.22
C GLU A 87 -2.44 -2.12 6.97
N LEU A 88 -1.84 -1.81 5.85
CA LEU A 88 -2.49 -1.92 4.57
C LEU A 88 -1.70 -2.86 3.67
N TYR A 89 -2.42 -3.72 2.97
CA TYR A 89 -1.85 -4.72 2.10
C TYR A 89 -2.57 -4.72 0.78
N PHE A 90 -1.94 -5.26 -0.25
CA PHE A 90 -2.67 -5.59 -1.46
C PHE A 90 -2.06 -6.83 -2.09
N SER A 91 -2.88 -7.55 -2.82
CA SER A 91 -2.42 -8.68 -3.60
C SER A 91 -2.86 -8.46 -5.03
N ALA A 92 -1.94 -8.67 -5.96
CA ALA A 92 -2.18 -8.45 -7.37
C ALA A 92 -2.07 -9.79 -8.10
N SER A 93 -3.12 -10.13 -8.87
CA SER A 93 -3.13 -11.37 -9.64
C SER A 93 -2.41 -11.22 -10.96
N GLU A 94 -2.08 -10.01 -11.32
CA GLU A 94 -1.30 -9.69 -12.53
C GLU A 94 -0.44 -8.48 -12.22
N ASP A 95 0.45 -8.12 -13.13
CA ASP A 95 1.26 -6.93 -12.94
C ASP A 95 0.35 -5.71 -12.90
N VAL A 96 0.60 -4.83 -11.94
CA VAL A 96 -0.22 -3.65 -11.74
C VAL A 96 0.65 -2.41 -11.75
N LYS A 97 0.00 -1.26 -11.81
CA LYS A 97 0.70 0.03 -11.78
C LYS A 97 0.23 0.82 -10.59
N LEU A 98 1.16 1.58 -10.03
CA LEU A 98 0.84 2.51 -8.97
C LEU A 98 1.05 3.90 -9.53
N THR A 99 -0.01 4.69 -9.55
CA THR A 99 0.01 6.02 -10.16
C THR A 99 -0.10 7.11 -9.12
N HIS A 100 0.37 8.28 -9.47
CA HIS A 100 0.33 9.45 -8.60
C HIS A 100 0.40 10.67 -9.50
N GLU A 101 -0.20 11.78 -9.06
CA GLU A 101 -0.25 12.99 -9.88
C GLU A 101 1.13 13.57 -10.18
N GLU A 102 2.07 13.40 -9.26
CA GLU A 102 3.41 13.97 -9.42
C GLU A 102 4.52 12.97 -9.56
N HIS A 103 4.34 11.77 -9.04
CA HIS A 103 5.41 10.77 -9.09
C HIS A 103 5.26 9.90 -10.33
N LYS A 104 6.40 9.43 -10.81
CA LYS A 104 6.41 8.55 -11.94
C LYS A 104 5.64 7.27 -11.63
N THR A 105 4.90 6.77 -12.61
CA THR A 105 4.18 5.52 -12.45
C THR A 105 5.16 4.38 -12.16
N LEU A 106 4.83 3.60 -11.13
CA LEU A 106 5.62 2.46 -10.72
C LEU A 106 4.92 1.19 -11.15
N GLU A 107 5.66 0.29 -11.81
CA GLU A 107 5.12 -0.99 -12.19
C GLU A 107 5.48 -2.02 -11.14
N LEU A 108 4.50 -2.79 -10.70
CA LEU A 108 4.67 -3.79 -9.67
C LEU A 108 4.29 -5.15 -10.21
N PRO A 109 5.20 -6.13 -10.14
CA PRO A 109 4.86 -7.49 -10.56
C PRO A 109 3.74 -8.06 -9.70
N ARG A 110 3.02 -9.02 -10.25
CA ARG A 110 1.99 -9.70 -9.46
C ARG A 110 2.60 -10.26 -8.19
N GLY A 111 1.80 -10.28 -7.13
CA GLY A 111 2.25 -10.78 -5.83
C GLY A 111 1.55 -10.06 -4.71
N SER A 112 2.01 -10.31 -3.51
CA SER A 112 1.45 -9.71 -2.30
C SER A 112 2.41 -8.68 -1.73
N TYR A 113 1.85 -7.59 -1.22
CA TYR A 113 2.65 -6.47 -0.77
C TYR A 113 2.08 -5.87 0.50
N LYS A 114 2.98 -5.34 1.32
CA LYS A 114 2.63 -4.53 2.47
C LYS A 114 3.00 -3.09 2.15
N VAL A 115 2.10 -2.16 2.48
CA VAL A 115 2.33 -0.73 2.23
C VAL A 115 2.56 -0.05 3.56
N THR A 116 3.67 0.67 3.66
CA THR A 116 3.97 1.49 4.83
C THR A 116 4.34 2.88 4.38
N LYS A 117 4.10 3.85 5.24
CA LYS A 117 4.45 5.22 4.96
C LYS A 117 5.77 5.51 5.65
N GLU A 118 6.67 6.14 4.93
CA GLU A 118 7.97 6.49 5.48
C GLU A 118 7.78 7.56 6.54
N ARG A 119 8.55 7.44 7.62
CA ARG A 119 8.49 8.40 8.71
C ARG A 119 9.79 9.14 8.82
N GLU A 120 9.68 10.38 9.27
CA GLU A 120 10.82 11.23 9.48
C GLU A 120 11.22 11.14 10.96
N PHE A 121 12.49 10.84 11.21
CA PHE A 121 12.97 10.78 12.57
C PHE A 121 13.41 12.17 13.03
N ASN A 122 12.90 12.62 14.16
CA ASN A 122 13.28 13.89 14.74
C ASN A 122 14.06 13.63 16.03
N PRO A 123 15.40 13.79 16.00
CA PRO A 123 16.20 13.48 17.18
C PRO A 123 15.93 14.40 18.38
N PHE A 124 15.45 15.60 18.13
CA PHE A 124 15.18 16.53 19.22
C PHE A 124 13.92 16.20 19.99
N GLU A 125 12.96 15.61 19.32
CA GLU A 125 11.70 15.25 19.95
C GLU A 125 11.64 13.78 20.27
N ASP A 126 12.63 13.03 19.84
CA ASP A 126 12.68 11.57 20.02
C ASP A 126 11.41 10.93 19.48
N LEU A 127 10.91 11.45 18.39
CA LEU A 127 9.68 10.98 17.79
C LEU A 127 9.90 10.70 16.31
N THR A 128 9.08 9.80 15.77
CA THR A 128 9.01 9.66 14.33
C THR A 128 7.78 10.40 13.85
N THR A 129 7.95 11.17 12.81
CA THR A 129 6.90 11.98 12.25
C THR A 129 6.62 11.51 10.84
N GLU A 130 5.35 11.46 10.48
CA GLU A 130 5.02 11.12 9.10
C GLU A 130 5.43 12.25 8.18
N VAL A 131 5.98 11.87 7.04
CA VAL A 131 6.31 12.85 6.01
C VAL A 131 5.00 13.30 5.38
N LEU A 132 4.83 14.61 5.26
CA LEU A 132 3.64 15.17 4.63
C LEU A 132 3.84 15.25 3.13
N ASP A 133 2.87 14.78 2.40
CA ASP A 133 2.89 14.81 0.94
C ASP A 133 2.20 16.04 0.40
#